data_76d3496d9a55f69fc2c773722f32b47a
#
_entry.id   76d3496d9a55f69fc2c773722f32b47a
#
_cell.length_a   1.000
_cell.length_b   1.000
_cell.length_c   1.000
_cell.angle_alpha   90.00
_cell.angle_beta   90.00
_cell.angle_gamma   90.00
#
_symmetry.space_group_name_H-M   'P 1'
#
loop_
_entity.id
_entity.type
_entity.pdbx_description
1 polymer ?
#
loop_
_entity_poly.entity_id
_entity_poly.type
_entity_poly.pdbx_seq_one_letter_code
_entity_poly.pdbx_strand_id
1 'polypeptide(L)'
;EGITKEDPLDLIDELEQHAMIFAVNEHGLTVGYRSRMVVSVHLYKNLRQWFHGKKIEDSKTLISDFRFLRKSRYYPHRKTPLSKLLPMWSLSGLTNQLQSQALEALIGVSELSGFQVRATEDILRKTPTSRRWKPTATIICAGTGSGKTNAFYWPTLANIANDIVGAPAARL
;
A
#
# COMPACT_ATOMS: atom_id res chain seq x y z
N GLU A 1 -29.13 8.71 38.83
CA GLU A 1 -28.63 7.56 38.08
C GLU A 1 -27.23 7.29 38.60
N GLY A 2 -27.11 6.18 39.40
CA GLY A 2 -25.86 5.84 40.07
C GLY A 2 -24.85 5.33 39.09
N ILE A 3 -23.69 5.99 39.04
CA ILE A 3 -22.48 5.43 38.41
C ILE A 3 -22.14 4.21 39.27
N THR A 4 -22.35 3.03 38.75
CA THR A 4 -21.78 1.79 39.29
C THR A 4 -20.27 2.01 39.37
N LYS A 5 -19.72 1.91 40.60
CA LYS A 5 -18.26 1.92 40.77
C LYS A 5 -17.74 0.62 40.13
N GLU A 6 -17.30 0.73 38.87
CA GLU A 6 -16.50 -0.34 38.27
C GLU A 6 -15.22 -0.48 39.08
N ASP A 7 -14.80 -1.71 39.27
CA ASP A 7 -13.52 -1.96 39.94
C ASP A 7 -12.40 -1.33 39.11
N PRO A 8 -11.52 -0.52 39.71
CA PRO A 8 -10.40 0.09 38.97
C PRO A 8 -9.53 -0.94 38.21
N LEU A 9 -9.49 -2.19 38.66
CA LEU A 9 -8.75 -3.26 38.01
C LEU A 9 -9.44 -3.72 36.72
N ASP A 10 -10.76 -3.85 36.73
CA ASP A 10 -11.54 -4.20 35.51
C ASP A 10 -11.37 -3.13 34.44
N LEU A 11 -11.33 -1.85 34.83
CA LEU A 11 -11.10 -0.74 33.90
C LEU A 11 -9.68 -0.77 33.31
N ILE A 12 -8.68 -1.11 34.09
CA ILE A 12 -7.30 -1.29 33.62
C ILE A 12 -7.23 -2.40 32.60
N ASP A 13 -7.84 -3.54 32.88
CA ASP A 13 -7.85 -4.70 31.98
C ASP A 13 -8.58 -4.37 30.65
N GLU A 14 -9.69 -3.65 30.73
CA GLU A 14 -10.40 -3.18 29.52
C GLU A 14 -9.55 -2.22 28.68
N LEU A 15 -8.90 -1.26 29.32
CA LEU A 15 -8.00 -0.31 28.63
C LEU A 15 -6.80 -1.02 27.99
N GLU A 16 -6.28 -2.07 28.61
CA GLU A 16 -5.19 -2.89 28.06
C GLU A 16 -5.68 -3.75 26.88
N GLN A 17 -6.85 -4.37 26.98
CA GLN A 17 -7.48 -5.11 25.89
C GLN A 17 -7.75 -4.23 24.67
N HIS A 18 -8.19 -3.00 24.88
CA HIS A 18 -8.37 -2.02 23.81
C HIS A 18 -7.05 -1.36 23.35
N ALA A 19 -5.93 -1.82 23.89
CA ALA A 19 -4.60 -1.33 23.57
C ALA A 19 -4.43 0.19 23.76
N MET A 20 -5.15 0.78 24.70
CA MET A 20 -5.04 2.19 25.08
C MET A 20 -3.89 2.44 26.04
N ILE A 21 -3.61 1.45 26.90
CA ILE A 21 -2.49 1.45 27.82
C ILE A 21 -1.65 0.18 27.64
N PHE A 22 -0.48 0.14 28.23
CA PHE A 22 0.37 -1.05 28.34
C PHE A 22 1.10 -1.06 29.67
N ALA A 23 1.28 -2.26 30.22
CA ALA A 23 2.00 -2.47 31.46
C ALA A 23 3.48 -2.16 31.31
N VAL A 24 4.06 -1.49 32.29
CA VAL A 24 5.51 -1.26 32.41
C VAL A 24 6.06 -2.23 33.44
N ASN A 25 6.89 -3.14 32.99
CA ASN A 25 7.48 -4.17 33.83
C ASN A 25 8.94 -3.82 34.15
N GLU A 26 9.30 -3.88 35.44
CA GLU A 26 10.68 -3.82 35.92
C GLU A 26 10.95 -5.06 36.77
N HIS A 27 12.03 -5.77 36.49
CA HIS A 27 12.43 -7.01 37.17
C HIS A 27 11.33 -8.09 37.24
N GLY A 28 10.46 -8.14 36.20
CA GLY A 28 9.37 -9.10 36.12
C GLY A 28 8.10 -8.73 36.92
N LEU A 29 8.06 -7.54 37.51
CA LEU A 29 6.88 -7.00 38.22
C LEU A 29 6.32 -5.80 37.45
N THR A 30 5.00 -5.71 37.36
CA THR A 30 4.33 -4.54 36.81
C THR A 30 4.44 -3.38 37.79
N VAL A 31 5.22 -2.35 37.43
CA VAL A 31 5.44 -1.15 38.26
C VAL A 31 4.46 -0.02 37.91
N GLY A 32 3.70 -0.17 36.84
CA GLY A 32 2.70 0.81 36.46
C GLY A 32 2.21 0.63 35.00
N TYR A 33 1.38 1.56 34.58
CA TYR A 33 0.82 1.56 33.21
C TYR A 33 1.16 2.86 32.49
N ARG A 34 1.34 2.82 31.18
CA ARG A 34 1.56 3.97 30.32
C ARG A 34 0.57 3.99 29.18
N SER A 35 0.05 5.16 28.85
CA SER A 35 -0.79 5.32 27.67
C SER A 35 0.04 5.20 26.38
N ARG A 36 -0.58 4.76 25.29
CA ARG A 36 0.08 4.75 23.97
C ARG A 36 0.49 6.13 23.45
N MET A 37 -0.07 7.20 24.02
CA MET A 37 0.40 8.56 23.70
C MET A 37 1.87 8.80 24.07
N VAL A 38 2.44 8.00 24.98
CA VAL A 38 3.87 8.06 25.32
C VAL A 38 4.77 7.96 24.08
N VAL A 39 4.40 7.13 23.09
CA VAL A 39 5.16 7.00 21.85
C VAL A 39 5.17 8.33 21.07
N SER A 40 4.03 9.01 21.01
CA SER A 40 3.91 10.34 20.38
C SER A 40 4.70 11.40 21.13
N VAL A 41 4.69 11.35 22.47
CA VAL A 41 5.48 12.27 23.33
C VAL A 41 6.98 12.02 23.14
N HIS A 42 7.42 10.76 23.05
CA HIS A 42 8.82 10.43 22.76
C HIS A 42 9.25 10.94 21.37
N LEU A 43 8.42 10.76 20.36
CA LEU A 43 8.68 11.30 19.03
C LEU A 43 8.81 12.83 19.06
N TYR A 44 7.89 13.50 19.77
CA TYR A 44 7.92 14.95 19.93
C TYR A 44 9.16 15.44 20.66
N LYS A 45 9.59 14.74 21.73
CA LYS A 45 10.84 15.04 22.44
C LYS A 45 12.06 14.91 21.53
N ASN A 46 12.12 13.86 20.70
CA ASN A 46 13.22 13.64 19.77
C ASN A 46 13.26 14.74 18.69
N LEU A 47 12.09 15.17 18.20
CA LEU A 47 11.99 16.27 17.24
C LEU A 47 12.45 17.62 17.82
N ARG A 48 12.42 17.78 19.15
CA ARG A 48 12.89 18.97 19.85
C ARG A 48 14.33 18.87 20.36
N GLN A 49 15.07 17.83 20.08
CA GLN A 49 16.42 17.64 20.64
C GLN A 49 16.47 17.86 22.17
N TRP A 50 15.48 17.33 22.87
CA TRP A 50 15.38 17.47 24.31
C TRP A 50 16.36 16.56 25.02
N PHE A 51 17.22 17.13 25.87
CA PHE A 51 18.20 16.42 26.69
C PHE A 51 17.77 16.41 28.14
N HIS A 52 18.13 15.35 28.86
CA HIS A 52 17.83 15.23 30.28
C HIS A 52 18.33 16.46 31.06
N GLY A 53 17.50 17.00 31.94
CA GLY A 53 17.83 18.17 32.77
C GLY A 53 17.53 19.54 32.11
N LYS A 54 17.10 19.61 30.87
CA LYS A 54 16.65 20.85 30.22
C LYS A 54 15.15 20.94 30.15
N LYS A 55 14.61 22.17 30.21
CA LYS A 55 13.20 22.41 29.94
C LYS A 55 12.91 22.18 28.47
N ILE A 56 11.71 21.63 28.17
CA ILE A 56 11.28 21.34 26.80
C ILE A 56 11.19 22.61 25.94
N GLU A 57 10.79 23.72 26.56
CA GLU A 57 10.65 25.03 25.92
C GLU A 57 11.99 25.58 25.42
N ASP A 58 13.07 25.29 26.15
CA ASP A 58 14.41 25.77 25.84
C ASP A 58 15.15 24.88 24.81
N SER A 59 14.53 23.81 24.37
CA SER A 59 15.16 22.85 23.47
C SER A 59 15.03 23.32 22.02
N LYS A 60 16.15 23.28 21.28
CA LYS A 60 16.15 23.58 19.85
C LYS A 60 15.28 22.58 19.09
N THR A 61 14.46 23.06 18.19
CA THR A 61 13.68 22.21 17.30
C THR A 61 14.53 21.75 16.13
N LEU A 62 14.49 20.47 15.81
CA LEU A 62 15.08 19.90 14.59
C LEU A 62 14.29 20.37 13.35
N ILE A 63 13.00 20.63 13.55
CA ILE A 63 12.07 21.07 12.53
C ILE A 63 11.44 22.36 13.03
N SER A 64 11.65 23.46 12.30
CA SER A 64 11.17 24.80 12.69
C SER A 64 9.65 24.95 12.56
N ASP A 65 9.04 24.22 11.66
CA ASP A 65 7.58 24.19 11.44
C ASP A 65 7.15 22.81 10.96
N PHE A 66 5.98 22.34 11.39
CA PHE A 66 5.38 21.12 10.90
C PHE A 66 3.86 21.25 10.86
N ARG A 67 3.25 20.64 9.85
CA ARG A 67 1.81 20.58 9.70
C ARG A 67 1.34 19.14 9.65
N PHE A 68 0.36 18.81 10.46
CA PHE A 68 -0.34 17.54 10.36
C PHE A 68 -1.46 17.65 9.34
N LEU A 69 -1.31 16.96 8.23
CA LEU A 69 -2.35 16.84 7.23
C LEU A 69 -3.01 15.46 7.34
N ARG A 70 -4.23 15.42 7.89
CA ARG A 70 -5.03 14.20 7.87
C ARG A 70 -5.63 14.03 6.49
N LYS A 71 -5.13 13.05 5.74
CA LYS A 71 -5.72 12.62 4.45
C LYS A 71 -6.45 11.31 4.65
N SER A 72 -7.72 11.26 4.28
CA SER A 72 -8.44 9.99 4.19
C SER A 72 -7.79 9.12 3.13
N ARG A 73 -7.57 7.83 3.46
CA ARG A 73 -7.03 6.87 2.51
C ARG A 73 -8.16 6.39 1.61
N TYR A 74 -8.14 6.81 0.34
CA TYR A 74 -9.07 6.32 -0.66
C TYR A 74 -8.47 5.12 -1.37
N TYR A 75 -9.15 3.98 -1.28
CA TYR A 75 -8.85 2.83 -2.11
C TYR A 75 -9.63 2.94 -3.41
N PRO A 76 -8.99 2.78 -4.58
CA PRO A 76 -9.69 2.81 -5.86
C PRO A 76 -10.74 1.70 -5.90
N HIS A 77 -11.98 2.08 -6.19
CA HIS A 77 -13.05 1.10 -6.35
C HIS A 77 -12.77 0.21 -7.56
N ARG A 78 -12.90 -1.10 -7.37
CA ARG A 78 -12.90 -2.08 -8.45
C ARG A 78 -14.34 -2.16 -8.98
N LYS A 79 -14.52 -1.83 -10.25
CA LYS A 79 -15.84 -1.77 -10.88
C LYS A 79 -15.86 -2.35 -12.29
N THR A 80 -14.70 -2.69 -12.84
CA THR A 80 -14.61 -3.14 -14.22
C THR A 80 -14.34 -4.64 -14.23
N PRO A 81 -15.36 -5.46 -14.63
CA PRO A 81 -15.22 -6.90 -14.66
C PRO A 81 -14.16 -7.35 -15.67
N LEU A 82 -13.29 -8.25 -15.26
CA LEU A 82 -12.24 -8.83 -16.10
C LEU A 82 -12.85 -9.59 -17.29
N SER A 83 -13.98 -10.26 -17.09
CA SER A 83 -14.72 -10.97 -18.13
C SER A 83 -15.19 -10.10 -19.29
N LYS A 84 -15.32 -8.77 -19.08
CA LYS A 84 -15.62 -7.80 -20.14
C LYS A 84 -14.33 -7.23 -20.76
N LEU A 85 -13.27 -7.08 -19.98
CA LEU A 85 -12.02 -6.48 -20.44
C LEU A 85 -11.25 -7.39 -21.40
N LEU A 86 -11.10 -8.67 -21.09
CA LEU A 86 -10.33 -9.60 -21.91
C LEU A 86 -10.86 -9.71 -23.34
N PRO A 87 -12.16 -9.93 -23.57
CA PRO A 87 -12.71 -9.93 -24.93
C PRO A 87 -12.55 -8.57 -25.63
N MET A 88 -12.75 -7.46 -24.92
CA MET A 88 -12.59 -6.12 -25.48
C MET A 88 -11.15 -5.86 -25.92
N TRP A 89 -10.17 -6.22 -25.12
CA TRP A 89 -8.75 -6.07 -25.44
C TRP A 89 -8.34 -6.95 -26.63
N SER A 90 -8.85 -8.17 -26.71
CA SER A 90 -8.60 -9.07 -27.84
C SER A 90 -9.24 -8.54 -29.12
N LEU A 91 -10.50 -8.11 -29.08
CA LEU A 91 -11.21 -7.57 -30.25
C LEU A 91 -10.58 -6.27 -30.77
N SER A 92 -10.05 -5.43 -29.86
CA SER A 92 -9.35 -4.19 -30.25
C SER A 92 -7.90 -4.43 -30.73
N GLY A 93 -7.44 -5.66 -30.77
CA GLY A 93 -6.06 -6.01 -31.14
C GLY A 93 -5.01 -5.57 -30.10
N LEU A 94 -5.43 -5.23 -28.88
CA LEU A 94 -4.54 -4.83 -27.80
C LEU A 94 -3.81 -6.04 -27.20
N THR A 95 -4.46 -7.19 -27.16
CA THR A 95 -3.89 -8.47 -26.74
C THR A 95 -4.09 -9.53 -27.81
N ASN A 96 -3.12 -10.42 -27.96
CA ASN A 96 -3.29 -11.67 -28.70
C ASN A 96 -3.85 -12.78 -27.77
N GLN A 97 -4.06 -13.96 -28.31
CA GLN A 97 -4.62 -15.10 -27.57
C GLN A 97 -3.74 -15.51 -26.36
N LEU A 98 -2.41 -15.56 -26.53
CA LEU A 98 -1.48 -15.92 -25.46
C LEU A 98 -1.45 -14.88 -24.36
N GLN A 99 -1.41 -13.60 -24.71
CA GLN A 99 -1.46 -12.51 -23.75
C GLN A 99 -2.78 -12.51 -22.98
N SER A 100 -3.91 -12.75 -23.64
CA SER A 100 -5.22 -12.84 -22.97
C SER A 100 -5.28 -13.99 -21.99
N GLN A 101 -4.78 -15.18 -22.36
CA GLN A 101 -4.71 -16.34 -21.48
C GLN A 101 -3.76 -16.09 -20.29
N ALA A 102 -2.61 -15.46 -20.52
CA ALA A 102 -1.69 -15.10 -19.47
C ALA A 102 -2.30 -14.09 -18.50
N LEU A 103 -3.01 -13.06 -19.00
CA LEU A 103 -3.71 -12.09 -18.15
C LEU A 103 -4.83 -12.74 -17.33
N GLU A 104 -5.60 -13.63 -17.93
CA GLU A 104 -6.64 -14.39 -17.23
C GLU A 104 -6.07 -15.23 -16.09
N ALA A 105 -4.93 -15.90 -16.32
CA ALA A 105 -4.26 -16.70 -15.31
C ALA A 105 -3.59 -15.87 -14.20
N LEU A 106 -3.04 -14.69 -14.53
CA LEU A 106 -2.29 -13.84 -13.61
C LEU A 106 -3.20 -12.95 -12.75
N ILE A 107 -4.35 -12.53 -13.29
CA ILE A 107 -5.29 -11.63 -12.58
C ILE A 107 -6.19 -12.46 -11.69
N GLY A 108 -5.81 -12.63 -10.44
CA GLY A 108 -6.57 -13.40 -9.44
C GLY A 108 -7.80 -12.67 -8.85
N VAL A 109 -8.34 -11.65 -9.54
CA VAL A 109 -9.51 -10.88 -9.09
C VAL A 109 -10.52 -10.73 -10.21
N SER A 110 -11.81 -10.73 -9.87
CA SER A 110 -12.89 -10.63 -10.83
C SER A 110 -13.08 -9.23 -11.42
N GLU A 111 -12.63 -8.20 -10.71
CA GLU A 111 -12.82 -6.80 -11.09
C GLU A 111 -11.55 -5.98 -10.90
N LEU A 112 -11.31 -5.07 -11.82
CA LEU A 112 -10.20 -4.13 -11.82
C LEU A 112 -10.65 -2.71 -11.49
N SER A 113 -9.75 -1.93 -10.89
CA SER A 113 -9.96 -0.50 -10.73
C SER A 113 -9.59 0.25 -12.01
N GLY A 114 -10.20 1.41 -12.22
CA GLY A 114 -10.00 2.19 -13.45
C GLY A 114 -8.53 2.57 -13.73
N PHE A 115 -7.70 2.77 -12.69
CA PHE A 115 -6.28 3.05 -12.92
C PHE A 115 -5.52 1.78 -13.32
N GLN A 116 -5.89 0.60 -12.82
CA GLN A 116 -5.29 -0.67 -13.22
C GLN A 116 -5.60 -0.98 -14.69
N VAL A 117 -6.84 -0.76 -15.12
CA VAL A 117 -7.24 -0.90 -16.52
C VAL A 117 -6.39 0.01 -17.42
N ARG A 118 -6.37 1.32 -17.12
CA ARG A 118 -5.59 2.30 -17.92
C ARG A 118 -4.09 1.99 -17.95
N ALA A 119 -3.50 1.59 -16.81
CA ALA A 119 -2.09 1.23 -16.74
C ALA A 119 -1.78 -0.02 -17.58
N THR A 120 -2.62 -1.05 -17.47
CA THR A 120 -2.48 -2.28 -18.26
C THR A 120 -2.58 -1.98 -19.75
N GLU A 121 -3.59 -1.23 -20.17
CA GLU A 121 -3.75 -0.83 -21.57
C GLU A 121 -2.59 0.00 -22.11
N ASP A 122 -2.10 0.97 -21.32
CA ASP A 122 -0.99 1.82 -21.74
C ASP A 122 0.31 1.04 -21.93
N ILE A 123 0.60 0.10 -21.03
CA ILE A 123 1.78 -0.78 -21.14
C ILE A 123 1.65 -1.72 -22.34
N LEU A 124 0.50 -2.35 -22.53
CA LEU A 124 0.26 -3.25 -23.66
C LEU A 124 0.40 -2.51 -25.00
N ARG A 125 -0.13 -1.29 -25.13
CA ARG A 125 0.01 -0.46 -26.33
C ARG A 125 1.46 -0.03 -26.64
N LYS A 126 2.25 0.20 -25.61
CA LYS A 126 3.62 0.69 -25.72
C LYS A 126 4.64 -0.42 -25.89
N THR A 127 4.25 -1.68 -25.68
CA THR A 127 5.14 -2.82 -25.89
C THR A 127 5.28 -3.08 -27.37
N PRO A 128 6.47 -2.95 -27.94
CA PRO A 128 6.64 -3.03 -29.39
C PRO A 128 6.55 -4.48 -29.86
N THR A 129 5.78 -4.67 -30.92
CA THR A 129 5.74 -5.92 -31.69
C THR A 129 6.83 -5.97 -32.80
N SER A 130 7.65 -4.92 -32.93
CA SER A 130 8.66 -4.81 -33.99
C SER A 130 10.02 -4.30 -33.49
N ARG A 131 11.10 -4.68 -34.20
CA ARG A 131 12.52 -4.34 -33.90
C ARG A 131 12.86 -2.83 -33.91
N ARG A 132 11.98 -1.94 -34.31
CA ARG A 132 12.19 -0.46 -34.28
C ARG A 132 11.66 0.09 -32.97
N TRP A 133 12.40 -0.12 -31.92
CA TRP A 133 12.03 0.29 -30.58
C TRP A 133 12.37 1.77 -30.32
N LYS A 134 11.36 2.55 -29.97
CA LYS A 134 11.57 3.84 -29.30
C LYS A 134 11.33 3.62 -27.81
N PRO A 135 12.29 3.97 -26.95
CA PRO A 135 12.08 3.82 -25.51
C PRO A 135 10.89 4.67 -25.07
N THR A 136 9.94 4.02 -24.42
CA THR A 136 8.74 4.65 -23.85
C THR A 136 8.68 4.36 -22.36
N ALA A 137 8.13 5.27 -21.59
CA ALA A 137 7.94 5.09 -20.15
C ALA A 137 6.48 5.26 -19.77
N THR A 138 6.04 4.48 -18.78
CA THR A 138 4.73 4.63 -18.15
C THR A 138 4.92 4.91 -16.68
N ILE A 139 4.35 6.02 -16.20
CA ILE A 139 4.37 6.39 -14.78
C ILE A 139 3.01 6.08 -14.17
N ILE A 140 2.99 5.17 -13.18
CA ILE A 140 1.78 4.76 -12.47
C ILE A 140 1.73 5.44 -11.09
N CYS A 141 0.85 6.42 -10.95
CA CYS A 141 0.61 7.12 -9.69
C CYS A 141 -0.71 6.67 -9.06
N ALA A 142 -0.63 6.11 -7.87
CA ALA A 142 -1.80 5.74 -7.08
C ALA A 142 -1.44 5.70 -5.59
N GLY A 143 -2.42 5.71 -4.69
CA GLY A 143 -2.20 5.64 -3.25
C GLY A 143 -1.55 4.32 -2.80
N THR A 144 -0.95 4.29 -1.62
CA THR A 144 -0.36 3.07 -1.04
C THR A 144 -1.44 2.02 -0.82
N GLY A 145 -1.16 0.75 -1.14
CA GLY A 145 -2.12 -0.35 -1.02
C GLY A 145 -3.18 -0.42 -2.12
N SER A 146 -3.11 0.42 -3.17
CA SER A 146 -4.07 0.45 -4.27
C SER A 146 -3.92 -0.68 -5.30
N GLY A 147 -2.84 -1.46 -5.23
CA GLY A 147 -2.52 -2.50 -6.21
C GLY A 147 -1.73 -1.99 -7.43
N LYS A 148 -0.89 -0.96 -7.24
CA LYS A 148 0.03 -0.44 -8.28
C LYS A 148 0.94 -1.52 -8.85
N THR A 149 1.51 -2.34 -7.98
CA THR A 149 2.41 -3.43 -8.37
C THR A 149 1.76 -4.34 -9.40
N ASN A 150 0.54 -4.76 -9.15
CA ASN A 150 -0.21 -5.61 -10.06
C ASN A 150 -0.50 -4.93 -11.40
N ALA A 151 -0.78 -3.63 -11.38
CA ALA A 151 -1.10 -2.86 -12.58
C ALA A 151 0.02 -2.83 -13.64
N PHE A 152 1.29 -2.98 -13.22
CA PHE A 152 2.40 -3.10 -14.16
C PHE A 152 2.91 -4.53 -14.33
N TYR A 153 2.81 -5.39 -13.31
CA TYR A 153 3.24 -6.78 -13.44
C TYR A 153 2.40 -7.56 -14.43
N TRP A 154 1.07 -7.46 -14.37
CA TRP A 154 0.19 -8.22 -15.26
C TRP A 154 0.52 -8.04 -16.74
N PRO A 155 0.51 -6.81 -17.30
CA PRO A 155 0.83 -6.63 -18.70
C PRO A 155 2.27 -6.97 -19.05
N THR A 156 3.22 -6.74 -18.15
CA THR A 156 4.63 -7.09 -18.38
C THR A 156 4.82 -8.60 -18.46
N LEU A 157 4.25 -9.34 -17.51
CA LEU A 157 4.34 -10.81 -17.51
C LEU A 157 3.60 -11.44 -18.70
N ALA A 158 2.46 -10.86 -19.11
CA ALA A 158 1.75 -11.30 -20.31
C ALA A 158 2.58 -11.10 -21.58
N ASN A 159 3.34 -10.00 -21.67
CA ASN A 159 4.27 -9.77 -22.79
C ASN A 159 5.44 -10.75 -22.76
N ILE A 160 6.04 -10.99 -21.59
CA ILE A 160 7.12 -11.97 -21.42
C ILE A 160 6.63 -13.38 -21.81
N ALA A 161 5.45 -13.78 -21.37
CA ALA A 161 4.86 -15.07 -21.74
C ALA A 161 4.69 -15.19 -23.27
N ASN A 162 4.21 -14.13 -23.91
CA ASN A 162 4.12 -14.08 -25.37
C ASN A 162 5.48 -14.20 -26.06
N ASP A 163 6.49 -13.52 -25.55
CA ASP A 163 7.85 -13.55 -26.12
C ASP A 163 8.51 -14.91 -25.94
N ILE A 164 8.32 -15.59 -24.82
CA ILE A 164 8.85 -16.93 -24.57
C ILE A 164 8.23 -17.94 -25.53
N VAL A 165 6.91 -17.93 -25.68
CA VAL A 165 6.20 -18.89 -26.56
C VAL A 165 6.44 -18.59 -28.03
N GLY A 166 6.56 -17.29 -28.40
CA GLY A 166 6.85 -16.85 -29.77
C GLY A 166 8.32 -16.94 -30.17
N ALA A 167 9.24 -17.23 -29.23
CA ALA A 167 10.65 -17.37 -29.55
C ALA A 167 10.89 -18.69 -30.32
N PRO A 168 11.59 -18.67 -31.49
CA PRO A 168 11.98 -19.90 -32.15
C PRO A 168 12.91 -20.69 -31.22
N ALA A 169 12.71 -22.03 -31.18
CA ALA A 169 13.41 -22.98 -30.29
C ALA A 169 14.96 -22.99 -30.37
N ALA A 170 15.54 -22.15 -31.20
CA ALA A 170 16.99 -22.04 -31.44
C ALA A 170 17.72 -21.07 -30.49
N ARG A 171 17.12 -20.63 -29.38
CA ARG A 171 17.71 -19.67 -28.42
C ARG A 171 17.75 -20.18 -26.97
N LEU A 172 17.64 -21.48 -26.76
CA LEU A 172 17.93 -22.09 -25.46
C LEU A 172 19.30 -22.79 -25.51
#